data_dcafecd289a03637e352d411e54b74c9
#
_entry.id   dcafecd289a03637e352d411e54b74c9
#
_cell.length_a   1.000
_cell.length_b   1.000
_cell.length_c   1.000
_cell.angle_alpha   90.00
_cell.angle_beta   90.00
_cell.angle_gamma   90.00
#
_symmetry.space_group_name_H-M   'P 1'
#
loop_
_entity.id
_entity.type
_entity.pdbx_description
1 polymer ?
#
loop_
_entity_poly.entity_id
_entity_poly.type
_entity_poly.pdbx_seq_one_letter_code
_entity_poly.pdbx_strand_id
1 'polypeptide(L)'
;MTEYLSIKNLRKVYNDNGREFIALDDVSFNINRGEIVALLGPNGAGKTTIVSIIGGYLLPTSGSVIVDGQDIIKSRSRDNIGVSFGGDLGFYGRATAKQNLSFFADLAKIPYRKQKKEIERVLDLVDLTSDMNNKVQFFSKGMKQRMHIARALLGDPKLILLDEPTDGLDVEIATNIRKVIKDLAQTNTSILLTSHMMSEVEALSNQIILLGAGKIYAKGTVEEIIEMSNVKRIDRPATLEESYLALAPKLRR
;
A
#
# COMPACT_ATOMS: atom_id res chain seq x y z
N MET A 1 -13.41 17.46 -1.65
CA MET A 1 -12.89 16.25 -0.97
C MET A 1 -11.86 16.71 0.06
N THR A 2 -11.85 16.15 1.26
CA THR A 2 -10.93 16.55 2.34
C THR A 2 -9.68 15.70 2.28
N GLU A 3 -8.51 16.36 2.21
CA GLU A 3 -7.20 15.72 2.27
C GLU A 3 -7.04 14.92 3.56
N TYR A 4 -6.60 13.67 3.46
CA TYR A 4 -6.35 12.80 4.60
C TYR A 4 -4.86 12.53 4.82
N LEU A 5 -4.12 12.27 3.73
CA LEU A 5 -2.66 12.18 3.74
C LEU A 5 -2.08 13.30 2.90
N SER A 6 -1.08 14.01 3.44
CA SER A 6 -0.30 15.01 2.73
C SER A 6 1.18 14.75 2.92
N ILE A 7 1.90 14.55 1.83
CA ILE A 7 3.35 14.43 1.79
C ILE A 7 3.92 15.68 1.16
N LYS A 8 4.89 16.33 1.84
CA LYS A 8 5.50 17.58 1.38
C LYS A 8 7.01 17.49 1.39
N ASN A 9 7.62 17.69 0.23
CA ASN A 9 9.06 17.75 0.00
C ASN A 9 9.81 16.57 0.63
N LEU A 10 9.24 15.37 0.52
CA LEU A 10 9.80 14.17 1.16
C LEU A 10 11.11 13.80 0.49
N ARG A 11 12.18 13.71 1.28
CA ARG A 11 13.50 13.33 0.83
C ARG A 11 14.04 12.19 1.68
N LYS A 12 14.69 11.23 1.04
CA LYS A 12 15.42 10.15 1.71
C LYS A 12 16.76 9.92 1.05
N VAL A 13 17.81 10.10 1.83
CA VAL A 13 19.20 9.80 1.45
C VAL A 13 19.69 8.66 2.33
N TYR A 14 20.28 7.65 1.73
CA TYR A 14 21.05 6.61 2.41
C TYR A 14 22.52 6.93 2.26
N ASN A 15 23.28 6.73 3.32
CA ASN A 15 24.74 6.83 3.29
C ASN A 15 25.33 5.44 3.56
N ASP A 16 26.04 4.90 2.60
CA ASP A 16 26.74 3.64 2.73
C ASP A 16 28.23 3.87 2.44
N ASN A 17 29.06 3.79 3.49
CA ASN A 17 30.52 3.94 3.42
C ASN A 17 30.97 5.20 2.67
N GLY A 18 30.29 6.34 2.88
CA GLY A 18 30.62 7.61 2.25
C GLY A 18 30.04 7.80 0.83
N ARG A 19 29.27 6.83 0.34
CA ARG A 19 28.50 6.99 -0.90
C ARG A 19 27.06 7.33 -0.56
N GLU A 20 26.62 8.49 -1.02
CA GLU A 20 25.22 8.90 -0.88
C GLU A 20 24.37 8.30 -2.00
N PHE A 21 23.24 7.70 -1.60
CA PHE A 21 22.20 7.22 -2.52
C PHE A 21 20.90 7.95 -2.19
N ILE A 22 20.41 8.77 -3.12
CA ILE A 22 19.15 9.48 -2.97
C ILE A 22 18.02 8.53 -3.40
N ALA A 23 17.26 8.04 -2.45
CA ALA A 23 16.12 7.16 -2.70
C ALA A 23 14.86 7.94 -3.04
N LEU A 24 14.65 9.09 -2.38
CA LEU A 24 13.57 10.04 -2.65
C LEU A 24 14.13 11.45 -2.71
N ASP A 25 13.68 12.21 -3.69
CA ASP A 25 14.12 13.59 -3.91
C ASP A 25 12.90 14.47 -4.24
N ASP A 26 12.47 15.25 -3.24
CA ASP A 26 11.37 16.22 -3.33
C ASP A 26 10.01 15.62 -3.75
N VAL A 27 9.61 14.52 -3.11
CA VAL A 27 8.33 13.86 -3.37
C VAL A 27 7.21 14.57 -2.62
N SER A 28 6.19 15.06 -3.36
CA SER A 28 5.03 15.75 -2.78
C SER A 28 3.73 15.28 -3.44
N PHE A 29 2.79 14.76 -2.64
CA PHE A 29 1.46 14.38 -3.09
C PHE A 29 0.48 14.29 -1.92
N ASN A 30 -0.80 14.16 -2.22
CA ASN A 30 -1.87 14.02 -1.24
C ASN A 30 -2.82 12.88 -1.61
N ILE A 31 -3.52 12.37 -0.61
CA ILE A 31 -4.62 11.40 -0.75
C ILE A 31 -5.82 11.96 -0.01
N ASN A 32 -6.98 11.98 -0.66
CA ASN A 32 -8.24 12.38 -0.05
C ASN A 32 -8.87 11.21 0.73
N ARG A 33 -9.84 11.52 1.58
CA ARG A 33 -10.61 10.48 2.28
C ARG A 33 -11.36 9.59 1.29
N GLY A 34 -11.25 8.27 1.49
CA GLY A 34 -11.87 7.27 0.61
C GLY A 34 -11.25 7.13 -0.78
N GLU A 35 -10.09 7.77 -1.02
CA GLU A 35 -9.41 7.70 -2.29
C GLU A 35 -8.41 6.53 -2.32
N ILE A 36 -8.33 5.86 -3.46
CA ILE A 36 -7.31 4.84 -3.75
C ILE A 36 -6.27 5.47 -4.66
N VAL A 37 -5.04 5.61 -4.18
CA VAL A 37 -3.89 6.12 -4.95
C VAL A 37 -2.90 5.01 -5.18
N ALA A 38 -2.50 4.80 -6.43
CA ALA A 38 -1.48 3.83 -6.80
C ALA A 38 -0.12 4.50 -7.04
N LEU A 39 0.93 3.98 -6.39
CA LEU A 39 2.32 4.29 -6.72
C LEU A 39 2.81 3.31 -7.78
N LEU A 40 3.08 3.80 -8.97
CA LEU A 40 3.54 3.03 -10.12
C LEU A 40 4.95 3.45 -10.49
N GLY A 41 5.82 2.51 -10.80
CA GLY A 41 7.19 2.80 -11.21
C GLY A 41 8.08 1.57 -11.18
N PRO A 42 9.28 1.62 -11.79
CA PRO A 42 10.19 0.49 -11.82
C PRO A 42 10.71 0.12 -10.41
N ASN A 43 11.36 -1.03 -10.31
CA ASN A 43 12.04 -1.43 -9.09
C ASN A 43 13.13 -0.40 -8.75
N GLY A 44 13.26 -0.05 -7.47
CA GLY A 44 14.19 0.99 -7.01
C GLY A 44 13.70 2.43 -7.23
N ALA A 45 12.48 2.66 -7.75
CA ALA A 45 11.91 4.00 -7.90
C ALA A 45 11.63 4.72 -6.58
N GLY A 46 11.57 4.00 -5.44
CA GLY A 46 11.30 4.58 -4.12
C GLY A 46 9.92 4.24 -3.55
N LYS A 47 9.11 3.41 -4.21
CA LYS A 47 7.74 3.06 -3.76
C LYS A 47 7.71 2.51 -2.33
N THR A 48 8.43 1.43 -2.05
CA THR A 48 8.53 0.82 -0.71
C THR A 48 9.15 1.77 0.31
N THR A 49 10.06 2.68 -0.11
CA THR A 49 10.62 3.71 0.77
C THR A 49 9.54 4.68 1.24
N ILE A 50 8.63 5.13 0.36
CA ILE A 50 7.50 5.99 0.72
C ILE A 50 6.57 5.26 1.70
N VAL A 51 6.17 4.02 1.37
CA VAL A 51 5.32 3.19 2.24
C VAL A 51 5.96 2.99 3.62
N SER A 52 7.27 2.71 3.67
CA SER A 52 8.02 2.52 4.92
C SER A 52 8.08 3.80 5.78
N ILE A 53 8.21 4.97 5.15
CA ILE A 53 8.23 6.25 5.89
C ILE A 53 6.85 6.55 6.47
N ILE A 54 5.78 6.43 5.68
CA ILE A 54 4.41 6.65 6.16
C ILE A 54 4.07 5.65 7.26
N GLY A 55 4.41 4.38 7.08
CA GLY A 55 4.19 3.32 8.06
C GLY A 55 5.05 3.44 9.35
N GLY A 56 6.04 4.34 9.38
CA GLY A 56 6.90 4.56 10.55
C GLY A 56 8.06 3.59 10.71
N TYR A 57 8.35 2.78 9.71
CA TYR A 57 9.47 1.84 9.70
C TYR A 57 10.78 2.51 9.27
N LEU A 58 10.70 3.68 8.66
CA LEU A 58 11.84 4.45 8.17
C LEU A 58 11.63 5.94 8.45
N LEU A 59 12.69 6.63 8.88
CA LEU A 59 12.66 8.09 9.02
C LEU A 59 13.10 8.74 7.69
N PRO A 60 12.44 9.82 7.26
CA PRO A 60 12.90 10.61 6.13
C PRO A 60 14.17 11.39 6.50
N THR A 61 14.93 11.83 5.50
CA THR A 61 16.05 12.76 5.70
C THR A 61 15.52 14.19 5.90
N SER A 62 14.46 14.54 5.15
CA SER A 62 13.73 15.80 5.30
C SER A 62 12.32 15.69 4.72
N GLY A 63 11.51 16.75 4.89
CA GLY A 63 10.12 16.79 4.49
C GLY A 63 9.17 16.44 5.62
N SER A 64 7.87 16.40 5.32
CA SER A 64 6.83 16.10 6.30
C SER A 64 5.79 15.14 5.74
N VAL A 65 5.17 14.38 6.64
CA VAL A 65 4.04 13.49 6.36
C VAL A 65 2.93 13.83 7.34
N ILE A 66 1.84 14.32 6.82
CA ILE A 66 0.68 14.77 7.61
C ILE A 66 -0.46 13.80 7.34
N VAL A 67 -1.01 13.20 8.40
CA VAL A 67 -2.18 12.32 8.34
C VAL A 67 -3.25 12.91 9.24
N ASP A 68 -4.43 13.16 8.69
CA ASP A 68 -5.56 13.79 9.38
C ASP A 68 -5.16 15.08 10.13
N GLY A 69 -4.37 15.93 9.47
CA GLY A 69 -3.87 17.19 10.01
C GLY A 69 -2.69 17.07 11.00
N GLN A 70 -2.24 15.87 11.33
CA GLN A 70 -1.16 15.63 12.29
C GLN A 70 0.14 15.23 11.58
N ASP A 71 1.24 15.93 11.87
CA ASP A 71 2.59 15.53 11.40
C ASP A 71 3.03 14.26 12.13
N ILE A 72 2.96 13.14 11.43
CA ILE A 72 3.25 11.81 11.99
C ILE A 72 4.75 11.54 12.13
N ILE A 73 5.62 12.34 11.54
CA ILE A 73 7.07 12.21 11.74
C ILE A 73 7.45 12.79 13.11
N LYS A 74 6.86 13.94 13.46
CA LYS A 74 7.10 14.61 14.75
C LYS A 74 6.38 13.91 15.90
N SER A 75 5.09 13.60 15.72
CA SER A 75 4.28 12.96 16.76
C SER A 75 4.62 11.49 17.01
N ARG A 76 5.22 10.81 16.01
CA ARG A 76 5.47 9.38 15.98
C ARG A 76 4.22 8.51 16.17
N SER A 77 3.02 9.10 16.06
CA SER A 77 1.76 8.35 16.12
C SER A 77 1.45 7.71 14.78
N ARG A 78 0.92 6.47 14.83
CA ARG A 78 0.51 5.67 13.68
C ARG A 78 -0.83 4.98 13.95
N ASP A 79 -1.58 5.50 14.92
CA ASP A 79 -2.76 4.82 15.49
C ASP A 79 -3.86 4.51 14.43
N ASN A 80 -3.91 5.28 13.33
CA ASN A 80 -4.91 5.12 12.27
C ASN A 80 -4.32 4.63 10.94
N ILE A 81 -3.13 4.02 10.96
CA ILE A 81 -2.43 3.56 9.76
C ILE A 81 -2.25 2.05 9.81
N GLY A 82 -2.86 1.35 8.86
CA GLY A 82 -2.62 -0.06 8.62
C GLY A 82 -1.55 -0.26 7.54
N VAL A 83 -0.65 -1.22 7.72
CA VAL A 83 0.42 -1.49 6.76
C VAL A 83 0.50 -2.97 6.44
N SER A 84 0.42 -3.30 5.16
CA SER A 84 0.68 -4.62 4.62
C SER A 84 1.92 -4.57 3.73
N PHE A 85 3.01 -5.17 4.19
CA PHE A 85 4.15 -5.47 3.33
C PHE A 85 3.98 -6.89 2.79
N GLY A 86 4.33 -7.10 1.53
CA GLY A 86 4.43 -8.43 0.96
C GLY A 86 5.56 -9.24 1.58
N GLY A 87 5.51 -10.57 1.41
CA GLY A 87 6.56 -11.48 1.83
C GLY A 87 6.16 -12.50 2.88
N ASP A 88 7.10 -13.42 3.20
CA ASP A 88 6.84 -14.56 4.12
C ASP A 88 7.07 -14.23 5.59
N LEU A 89 7.62 -13.05 5.90
CA LEU A 89 8.03 -12.67 7.25
C LEU A 89 6.93 -11.90 8.00
N GLY A 90 6.92 -12.08 9.32
CA GLY A 90 6.08 -11.27 10.21
C GLY A 90 5.02 -12.04 11.00
N PHE A 91 4.94 -13.37 10.82
CA PHE A 91 4.07 -14.23 11.63
C PHE A 91 4.86 -15.33 12.33
N TYR A 92 4.38 -15.71 13.51
CA TYR A 92 4.88 -16.89 14.23
C TYR A 92 4.28 -18.14 13.59
N GLY A 93 5.07 -18.87 12.81
CA GLY A 93 4.59 -20.04 12.05
C GLY A 93 3.95 -21.13 12.90
N ARG A 94 4.42 -21.35 14.14
CA ARG A 94 3.88 -22.34 15.08
C ARG A 94 2.59 -21.91 15.77
N ALA A 95 2.26 -20.62 15.73
CA ALA A 95 1.00 -20.08 16.25
C ALA A 95 -0.09 -20.14 15.18
N THR A 96 -1.35 -20.17 15.61
CA THR A 96 -2.51 -20.11 14.72
C THR A 96 -2.71 -18.70 14.15
N ALA A 97 -3.52 -18.58 13.09
CA ALA A 97 -3.90 -17.26 12.54
C ALA A 97 -4.49 -16.36 13.63
N LYS A 98 -5.44 -16.88 14.41
CA LYS A 98 -6.05 -16.18 15.54
C LYS A 98 -5.03 -15.72 16.58
N GLN A 99 -4.07 -16.57 16.95
CA GLN A 99 -3.04 -16.22 17.94
C GLN A 99 -2.11 -15.11 17.42
N ASN A 100 -1.72 -15.20 16.15
CA ASN A 100 -0.94 -14.14 15.51
C ASN A 100 -1.69 -12.80 15.49
N LEU A 101 -2.96 -12.81 15.07
CA LEU A 101 -3.76 -11.58 15.04
C LEU A 101 -4.04 -11.03 16.44
N SER A 102 -4.18 -11.90 17.48
CA SER A 102 -4.30 -11.45 18.87
C SER A 102 -3.05 -10.69 19.33
N PHE A 103 -1.86 -11.19 19.00
CA PHE A 103 -0.61 -10.47 19.28
C PHE A 103 -0.56 -9.09 18.59
N PHE A 104 -0.96 -9.00 17.32
CA PHE A 104 -0.99 -7.72 16.62
C PHE A 104 -2.11 -6.79 17.12
N ALA A 105 -3.23 -7.35 17.58
CA ALA A 105 -4.30 -6.58 18.20
C ALA A 105 -3.85 -5.93 19.53
N ASP A 106 -3.02 -6.64 20.30
CA ASP A 106 -2.39 -6.07 21.51
C ASP A 106 -1.44 -4.92 21.15
N LEU A 107 -0.61 -5.09 20.13
CA LEU A 107 0.28 -4.03 19.63
C LEU A 107 -0.49 -2.81 19.11
N ALA A 108 -1.65 -3.04 18.47
CA ALA A 108 -2.56 -1.99 18.03
C ALA A 108 -3.40 -1.41 19.18
N LYS A 109 -3.14 -1.81 20.44
CA LYS A 109 -3.84 -1.35 21.66
C LYS A 109 -5.36 -1.57 21.61
N ILE A 110 -5.80 -2.59 20.88
CA ILE A 110 -7.22 -2.96 20.82
C ILE A 110 -7.62 -3.55 22.19
N PRO A 111 -8.64 -3.01 22.87
CA PRO A 111 -9.05 -3.55 24.18
C PRO A 111 -9.40 -5.03 24.08
N TYR A 112 -8.89 -5.84 25.03
CA TYR A 112 -9.06 -7.31 25.05
C TYR A 112 -10.49 -7.76 24.78
N ARG A 113 -11.48 -7.07 25.38
CA ARG A 113 -12.92 -7.37 25.20
C ARG A 113 -13.40 -7.22 23.74
N LYS A 114 -12.69 -6.42 22.91
CA LYS A 114 -13.03 -6.18 21.51
C LYS A 114 -12.25 -7.07 20.54
N GLN A 115 -11.12 -7.64 20.98
CA GLN A 115 -10.19 -8.35 20.10
C GLN A 115 -10.82 -9.53 19.37
N LYS A 116 -11.60 -10.35 20.09
CA LYS A 116 -12.26 -11.52 19.47
C LYS A 116 -13.11 -11.11 18.26
N LYS A 117 -14.00 -10.14 18.44
CA LYS A 117 -14.88 -9.64 17.37
C LYS A 117 -14.08 -9.02 16.23
N GLU A 118 -13.04 -8.29 16.56
CA GLU A 118 -12.18 -7.64 15.58
C GLU A 118 -11.37 -8.64 14.74
N ILE A 119 -10.81 -9.66 15.37
CA ILE A 119 -10.09 -10.75 14.69
C ILE A 119 -11.04 -11.53 13.76
N GLU A 120 -12.23 -11.86 14.22
CA GLU A 120 -13.25 -12.52 13.41
C GLU A 120 -13.61 -11.63 12.19
N ARG A 121 -13.82 -10.34 12.38
CA ARG A 121 -14.11 -9.38 11.31
C ARG A 121 -13.01 -9.34 10.25
N VAL A 122 -11.75 -9.18 10.64
CA VAL A 122 -10.65 -9.07 9.66
C VAL A 122 -10.36 -10.39 8.96
N LEU A 123 -10.55 -11.54 9.61
CA LEU A 123 -10.43 -12.84 8.98
C LEU A 123 -11.56 -13.11 7.98
N ASP A 124 -12.77 -12.66 8.28
CA ASP A 124 -13.92 -12.75 7.38
C ASP A 124 -13.68 -11.92 6.11
N LEU A 125 -13.22 -10.67 6.26
CA LEU A 125 -12.91 -9.77 5.14
C LEU A 125 -11.90 -10.38 4.15
N VAL A 126 -10.98 -11.22 4.61
CA VAL A 126 -9.94 -11.83 3.76
C VAL A 126 -10.20 -13.31 3.48
N ASP A 127 -11.38 -13.83 3.80
CA ASP A 127 -11.80 -15.22 3.59
C ASP A 127 -10.83 -16.24 4.23
N LEU A 128 -10.52 -16.05 5.51
CA LEU A 128 -9.67 -16.93 6.32
C LEU A 128 -10.35 -17.39 7.62
N THR A 129 -11.67 -17.22 7.75
CA THR A 129 -12.39 -17.58 8.97
C THR A 129 -12.30 -19.07 9.27
N SER A 130 -12.40 -19.94 8.25
CA SER A 130 -12.28 -21.40 8.38
C SER A 130 -10.89 -21.82 8.88
N ASP A 131 -9.86 -21.05 8.58
CA ASP A 131 -8.46 -21.34 8.88
C ASP A 131 -7.95 -20.66 10.15
N MET A 132 -8.83 -19.97 10.88
CA MET A 132 -8.44 -19.17 12.05
C MET A 132 -7.67 -19.96 13.12
N ASN A 133 -7.93 -21.26 13.25
CA ASN A 133 -7.29 -22.14 14.22
C ASN A 133 -6.12 -22.95 13.63
N ASN A 134 -5.84 -22.79 12.34
CA ASN A 134 -4.73 -23.46 11.67
C ASN A 134 -3.42 -22.68 11.92
N LYS A 135 -2.30 -23.42 12.08
CA LYS A 135 -0.98 -22.84 12.25
C LYS A 135 -0.52 -22.19 10.94
N VAL A 136 0.03 -20.98 11.04
CA VAL A 136 0.44 -20.19 9.86
C VAL A 136 1.57 -20.85 9.05
N GLN A 137 2.38 -21.72 9.65
CA GLN A 137 3.40 -22.49 8.93
C GLN A 137 2.81 -23.39 7.82
N PHE A 138 1.54 -23.75 7.89
CA PHE A 138 0.85 -24.56 6.89
C PHE A 138 0.09 -23.72 5.85
N PHE A 139 0.14 -22.38 5.97
CA PHE A 139 -0.53 -21.50 5.04
C PHE A 139 0.22 -21.43 3.70
N SER A 140 -0.54 -21.44 2.60
CA SER A 140 -0.01 -21.11 1.28
C SER A 140 0.50 -19.66 1.22
N LYS A 141 1.27 -19.33 0.19
CA LYS A 141 1.69 -17.93 -0.04
C LYS A 141 0.48 -16.98 -0.07
N GLY A 142 -0.59 -17.36 -0.76
CA GLY A 142 -1.83 -16.58 -0.83
C GLY A 142 -2.53 -16.41 0.52
N MET A 143 -2.59 -17.47 1.35
CA MET A 143 -3.14 -17.36 2.70
C MET A 143 -2.30 -16.43 3.59
N LYS A 144 -0.98 -16.49 3.48
CA LYS A 144 -0.09 -15.56 4.22
C LYS A 144 -0.29 -14.11 3.76
N GLN A 145 -0.43 -13.88 2.46
CA GLN A 145 -0.71 -12.54 1.93
C GLN A 145 -2.05 -11.99 2.46
N ARG A 146 -3.11 -12.81 2.46
CA ARG A 146 -4.39 -12.46 3.08
C ARG A 146 -4.27 -12.16 4.57
N MET A 147 -3.43 -12.90 5.30
CA MET A 147 -3.12 -12.63 6.71
C MET A 147 -2.41 -11.26 6.90
N HIS A 148 -1.51 -10.87 6.00
CA HIS A 148 -0.88 -9.54 6.04
C HIS A 148 -1.91 -8.42 5.87
N ILE A 149 -2.87 -8.61 4.98
CA ILE A 149 -3.99 -7.67 4.80
C ILE A 149 -4.87 -7.66 6.04
N ALA A 150 -5.25 -8.82 6.60
CA ALA A 150 -6.03 -8.91 7.83
C ALA A 150 -5.34 -8.17 8.99
N ARG A 151 -4.02 -8.33 9.14
CA ARG A 151 -3.23 -7.59 10.13
C ARG A 151 -3.30 -6.08 9.90
N ALA A 152 -3.18 -5.63 8.66
CA ALA A 152 -3.25 -4.21 8.33
C ALA A 152 -4.63 -3.59 8.62
N LEU A 153 -5.70 -4.40 8.62
CA LEU A 153 -7.08 -3.97 8.88
C LEU A 153 -7.45 -3.95 10.37
N LEU A 154 -6.59 -4.41 11.27
CA LEU A 154 -6.85 -4.40 12.70
C LEU A 154 -7.03 -2.97 13.23
N GLY A 155 -8.09 -2.75 14.01
CA GLY A 155 -8.38 -1.46 14.61
C GLY A 155 -9.09 -0.46 13.71
N ASP A 156 -9.58 -0.90 12.55
CA ASP A 156 -10.32 -0.07 11.57
C ASP A 156 -9.56 1.19 11.13
N PRO A 157 -8.31 1.06 10.62
CA PRO A 157 -7.50 2.20 10.23
C PRO A 157 -8.18 3.00 9.11
N LYS A 158 -7.93 4.31 9.08
CA LYS A 158 -8.48 5.20 8.04
C LYS A 158 -7.49 5.49 6.91
N LEU A 159 -6.25 5.03 7.05
CA LEU A 159 -5.26 4.96 5.98
C LEU A 159 -4.68 3.55 5.94
N ILE A 160 -4.71 2.91 4.78
CA ILE A 160 -4.12 1.59 4.56
C ILE A 160 -3.03 1.71 3.50
N LEU A 161 -1.87 1.16 3.83
CA LEU A 161 -0.73 1.07 2.94
C LEU A 161 -0.57 -0.39 2.51
N LEU A 162 -0.67 -0.65 1.21
CA LEU A 162 -0.58 -1.99 0.63
C LEU A 162 0.60 -2.06 -0.33
N ASP A 163 1.64 -2.80 0.03
CA ASP A 163 2.79 -3.01 -0.84
C ASP A 163 2.59 -4.33 -1.60
N GLU A 164 2.27 -4.22 -2.90
CA GLU A 164 1.98 -5.32 -3.83
C GLU A 164 0.95 -6.33 -3.30
N PRO A 165 -0.30 -5.91 -3.01
CA PRO A 165 -1.26 -6.72 -2.25
C PRO A 165 -1.70 -8.01 -2.95
N THR A 166 -1.62 -8.11 -4.28
CA THR A 166 -2.05 -9.29 -5.04
C THR A 166 -0.89 -10.03 -5.71
N ASP A 167 0.37 -9.65 -5.43
CA ASP A 167 1.53 -10.30 -6.06
C ASP A 167 1.61 -11.78 -5.71
N GLY A 168 1.71 -12.62 -6.77
CA GLY A 168 1.81 -14.06 -6.66
C GLY A 168 0.57 -14.74 -6.11
N LEU A 169 -0.61 -14.12 -6.21
CA LEU A 169 -1.91 -14.73 -5.93
C LEU A 169 -2.57 -15.28 -7.19
N ASP A 170 -3.36 -16.33 -7.03
CA ASP A 170 -4.26 -16.82 -8.07
C ASP A 170 -5.30 -15.76 -8.43
N VAL A 171 -5.80 -15.80 -9.67
CA VAL A 171 -6.72 -14.79 -10.22
C VAL A 171 -7.98 -14.61 -9.37
N GLU A 172 -8.53 -15.71 -8.86
CA GLU A 172 -9.73 -15.69 -8.02
C GLU A 172 -9.46 -14.97 -6.68
N ILE A 173 -8.36 -15.33 -6.00
CA ILE A 173 -7.96 -14.70 -4.73
C ILE A 173 -7.62 -13.22 -4.94
N ALA A 174 -6.88 -12.89 -6.01
CA ALA A 174 -6.57 -11.51 -6.35
C ALA A 174 -7.84 -10.68 -6.60
N THR A 175 -8.85 -11.28 -7.24
CA THR A 175 -10.14 -10.63 -7.49
C THR A 175 -10.90 -10.35 -6.18
N ASN A 176 -10.91 -11.29 -5.24
CA ASN A 176 -11.51 -11.11 -3.93
C ASN A 176 -10.80 -9.99 -3.13
N ILE A 177 -9.47 -9.96 -3.14
CA ILE A 177 -8.70 -8.90 -2.48
C ILE A 177 -8.99 -7.52 -3.10
N ARG A 178 -9.05 -7.42 -4.43
CA ARG A 178 -9.42 -6.17 -5.11
C ARG A 178 -10.82 -5.69 -4.71
N LYS A 179 -11.77 -6.61 -4.54
CA LYS A 179 -13.11 -6.28 -4.03
C LYS A 179 -13.03 -5.71 -2.61
N VAL A 180 -12.31 -6.38 -1.71
CA VAL A 180 -12.11 -5.89 -0.32
C VAL A 180 -11.51 -4.47 -0.32
N ILE A 181 -10.49 -4.22 -1.15
CA ILE A 181 -9.86 -2.89 -1.27
C ILE A 181 -10.89 -1.83 -1.70
N LYS A 182 -11.73 -2.13 -2.71
CA LYS A 182 -12.79 -1.22 -3.17
C LYS A 182 -13.83 -0.96 -2.09
N ASP A 183 -14.30 -2.00 -1.41
CA ASP A 183 -15.31 -1.89 -0.37
C ASP A 183 -14.81 -1.04 0.80
N LEU A 184 -13.53 -1.18 1.18
CA LEU A 184 -12.89 -0.34 2.20
C LEU A 184 -12.84 1.14 1.81
N ALA A 185 -12.51 1.46 0.56
CA ALA A 185 -12.50 2.84 0.09
C ALA A 185 -13.91 3.47 0.15
N GLN A 186 -14.95 2.69 -0.19
CA GLN A 186 -16.35 3.15 -0.06
C GLN A 186 -16.76 3.47 1.38
N THR A 187 -16.11 2.86 2.38
CA THR A 187 -16.30 3.19 3.81
C THR A 187 -15.42 4.34 4.30
N ASN A 188 -14.96 5.20 3.39
CA ASN A 188 -14.15 6.38 3.68
C ASN A 188 -12.73 6.08 4.18
N THR A 189 -12.21 4.87 3.89
CA THR A 189 -10.82 4.48 4.18
C THR A 189 -9.95 4.87 2.98
N SER A 190 -8.91 5.66 3.23
CA SER A 190 -7.94 6.06 2.21
C SER A 190 -6.91 4.96 2.00
N ILE A 191 -6.52 4.71 0.76
CA ILE A 191 -5.63 3.59 0.43
C ILE A 191 -4.48 4.09 -0.45
N LEU A 192 -3.27 3.78 -0.04
CA LEU A 192 -2.08 3.89 -0.86
C LEU A 192 -1.60 2.49 -1.20
N LEU A 193 -1.59 2.14 -2.48
CA LEU A 193 -1.08 0.85 -2.91
C LEU A 193 0.11 0.99 -3.85
N THR A 194 1.02 0.04 -3.79
CA THR A 194 2.01 -0.16 -4.84
C THR A 194 1.62 -1.38 -5.65
N SER A 195 1.79 -1.33 -6.95
CA SER A 195 1.62 -2.49 -7.82
C SER A 195 2.49 -2.35 -9.06
N HIS A 196 2.93 -3.47 -9.60
CA HIS A 196 3.51 -3.56 -10.92
C HIS A 196 2.53 -4.13 -11.96
N MET A 197 1.34 -4.54 -11.52
CA MET A 197 0.27 -5.07 -12.37
C MET A 197 -0.64 -3.92 -12.84
N MET A 198 -0.52 -3.53 -14.11
CA MET A 198 -1.28 -2.41 -14.68
C MET A 198 -2.78 -2.62 -14.62
N SER A 199 -3.25 -3.86 -14.85
CA SER A 199 -4.67 -4.21 -14.75
C SER A 199 -5.24 -4.05 -13.33
N GLU A 200 -4.41 -4.23 -12.28
CA GLU A 200 -4.80 -3.95 -10.91
C GLU A 200 -4.95 -2.45 -10.67
N VAL A 201 -3.97 -1.68 -11.14
CA VAL A 201 -3.98 -0.21 -11.01
C VAL A 201 -5.17 0.39 -11.74
N GLU A 202 -5.43 -0.02 -12.99
CA GLU A 202 -6.61 0.39 -13.77
C GLU A 202 -7.92 0.05 -13.05
N ALA A 203 -7.98 -1.13 -12.44
CA ALA A 203 -9.21 -1.59 -11.79
C ALA A 203 -9.50 -0.91 -10.46
N LEU A 204 -8.48 -0.45 -9.72
CA LEU A 204 -8.60 0.00 -8.33
C LEU A 204 -8.44 1.49 -8.13
N SER A 205 -7.47 2.13 -8.84
CA SER A 205 -7.02 3.46 -8.44
C SER A 205 -7.90 4.58 -8.98
N ASN A 206 -8.12 5.58 -8.11
CA ASN A 206 -8.69 6.87 -8.50
C ASN A 206 -7.61 7.78 -9.09
N GLN A 207 -6.40 7.68 -8.55
CA GLN A 207 -5.22 8.40 -9.02
C GLN A 207 -4.00 7.50 -9.09
N ILE A 208 -3.12 7.80 -10.03
CA ILE A 208 -1.83 7.16 -10.23
C ILE A 208 -0.74 8.20 -10.02
N ILE A 209 0.31 7.79 -9.32
CA ILE A 209 1.56 8.56 -9.19
C ILE A 209 2.65 7.75 -9.87
N LEU A 210 3.17 8.24 -10.98
CA LEU A 210 4.32 7.66 -11.65
C LEU A 210 5.59 8.13 -10.95
N LEU A 211 6.28 7.19 -10.32
CA LEU A 211 7.54 7.42 -9.61
C LEU A 211 8.71 6.88 -10.43
N GLY A 212 9.73 7.70 -10.63
CA GLY A 212 10.95 7.32 -11.30
C GLY A 212 12.16 7.96 -10.66
N ALA A 213 13.24 7.21 -10.44
CA ALA A 213 14.49 7.71 -9.86
C ALA A 213 14.31 8.54 -8.57
N GLY A 214 13.33 8.17 -7.72
CA GLY A 214 13.03 8.88 -6.48
C GLY A 214 12.23 10.17 -6.63
N LYS A 215 11.70 10.47 -7.82
CA LYS A 215 10.91 11.68 -8.11
C LYS A 215 9.55 11.31 -8.69
N ILE A 216 8.56 12.19 -8.50
CA ILE A 216 7.29 12.08 -9.20
C ILE A 216 7.49 12.61 -10.63
N TYR A 217 7.25 11.72 -11.60
CA TYR A 217 7.29 12.07 -13.01
C TYR A 217 5.94 12.61 -13.49
N ALA A 218 4.84 11.97 -13.06
CA ALA A 218 3.48 12.36 -13.40
C ALA A 218 2.51 11.93 -12.30
N LYS A 219 1.37 12.60 -12.22
CA LYS A 219 0.23 12.19 -11.40
C LYS A 219 -1.07 12.53 -12.13
N GLY A 220 -2.08 11.68 -11.99
CA GLY A 220 -3.38 11.88 -12.61
C GLY A 220 -4.23 10.62 -12.55
N THR A 221 -5.39 10.66 -13.18
CA THR A 221 -6.24 9.48 -13.41
C THR A 221 -5.59 8.51 -14.41
N VAL A 222 -6.18 7.35 -14.57
CA VAL A 222 -5.74 6.37 -15.59
C VAL A 222 -5.75 7.02 -16.98
N GLU A 223 -6.83 7.74 -17.30
CA GLU A 223 -7.05 8.41 -18.58
C GLU A 223 -5.99 9.48 -18.82
N GLU A 224 -5.71 10.32 -17.83
CA GLU A 224 -4.70 11.39 -17.93
C GLU A 224 -3.29 10.82 -18.16
N ILE A 225 -2.95 9.72 -17.50
CA ILE A 225 -1.65 9.04 -17.72
C ILE A 225 -1.57 8.45 -19.14
N ILE A 226 -2.66 7.87 -19.63
CA ILE A 226 -2.75 7.35 -21.01
C ILE A 226 -2.56 8.49 -22.02
N GLU A 227 -3.25 9.60 -21.86
CA GLU A 227 -3.11 10.77 -22.73
C GLU A 227 -1.68 11.33 -22.73
N MET A 228 -1.06 11.44 -21.56
CA MET A 228 0.32 11.92 -21.41
C MET A 228 1.34 11.04 -22.17
N SER A 229 1.06 9.75 -22.33
CA SER A 229 1.95 8.82 -23.02
C SER A 229 2.04 9.10 -24.52
N ASN A 230 1.02 9.75 -25.11
CA ASN A 230 0.84 9.97 -26.54
C ASN A 230 0.78 8.65 -27.38
N VAL A 231 0.51 7.52 -26.73
CA VAL A 231 0.34 6.24 -27.44
C VAL A 231 -1.02 6.24 -28.14
N LYS A 232 -1.00 6.13 -29.48
CA LYS A 232 -2.22 6.08 -30.30
C LYS A 232 -2.41 4.67 -30.85
N ARG A 233 -3.65 4.19 -30.80
CA ARG A 233 -4.11 2.97 -31.46
C ARG A 233 -5.24 3.33 -32.43
N ILE A 234 -5.36 2.58 -33.49
CA ILE A 234 -6.35 2.83 -34.58
C ILE A 234 -7.70 2.21 -34.21
N ASP A 235 -7.67 1.04 -33.57
CA ASP A 235 -8.80 0.15 -33.35
C ASP A 235 -9.38 0.20 -31.94
N ARG A 236 -8.63 0.73 -30.95
CA ARG A 236 -9.03 0.85 -29.56
C ARG A 236 -8.23 1.93 -28.83
N PRO A 237 -8.68 2.40 -27.66
CA PRO A 237 -7.85 3.23 -26.76
C PRO A 237 -6.56 2.49 -26.36
N ALA A 238 -5.50 3.24 -26.08
CA ALA A 238 -4.29 2.69 -25.48
C ALA A 238 -4.57 2.21 -24.05
N THR A 239 -3.90 1.14 -23.64
CA THR A 239 -3.96 0.66 -22.24
C THR A 239 -2.94 1.39 -21.38
N LEU A 240 -3.14 1.31 -20.05
CA LEU A 240 -2.15 1.84 -19.09
C LEU A 240 -0.80 1.14 -19.27
N GLU A 241 -0.77 -0.15 -19.57
CA GLU A 241 0.46 -0.91 -19.79
C GLU A 241 1.26 -0.36 -20.98
N GLU A 242 0.59 -0.15 -22.12
CA GLU A 242 1.21 0.43 -23.31
C GLU A 242 1.74 1.84 -23.03
N SER A 243 0.98 2.62 -22.32
CA SER A 243 1.33 3.98 -21.91
C SER A 243 2.51 3.99 -20.92
N TYR A 244 2.51 3.08 -19.94
CA TYR A 244 3.64 2.92 -19.02
C TYR A 244 4.92 2.51 -19.76
N LEU A 245 4.87 1.56 -20.69
CA LEU A 245 6.03 1.14 -21.48
C LEU A 245 6.61 2.29 -22.29
N ALA A 246 5.78 3.16 -22.84
CA ALA A 246 6.23 4.36 -23.57
C ALA A 246 6.91 5.39 -22.65
N LEU A 247 6.46 5.51 -21.41
CA LEU A 247 7.02 6.42 -20.41
C LEU A 247 8.20 5.81 -19.63
N ALA A 248 8.32 4.48 -19.56
CA ALA A 248 9.32 3.77 -18.76
C ALA A 248 10.78 4.22 -18.97
N PRO A 249 11.24 4.57 -20.18
CA PRO A 249 12.59 5.10 -20.38
C PRO A 249 12.87 6.37 -19.56
N LYS A 250 11.86 7.20 -19.32
CA LYS A 250 11.95 8.46 -18.57
C LYS A 250 11.92 8.25 -17.05
N LEU A 251 11.51 7.06 -16.58
CA LEU A 251 11.39 6.72 -15.16
C LEU A 251 12.66 6.06 -14.60
N ARG A 252 13.59 5.66 -15.47
CA ARG A 252 14.86 5.03 -15.08
C ARG A 252 15.89 6.09 -14.68
N ARG A 253 16.80 5.66 -13.81
CA ARG A 253 17.98 6.48 -13.42
C ARG A 253 19.05 6.43 -14.48
#